data_8bbe16982f2ff1bd603cf41a391f6b8f
#
_entry.id   8bbe16982f2ff1bd603cf41a391f6b8f
#
_cell.length_a   1.000
_cell.length_b   1.000
_cell.length_c   1.000
_cell.angle_alpha   90.00
_cell.angle_beta   90.00
_cell.angle_gamma   90.00
#
_symmetry.space_group_name_H-M   'P 1'
#
loop_
_entity.id
_entity.type
_entity.pdbx_description
1 polymer ?
#
loop_
_entity_poly.entity_id
_entity_poly.type
_entity_poly.pdbx_seq_one_letter_code
_entity_poly.pdbx_strand_id
1 'polypeptide(L)'
;MQEWSTMLNYKGYTGHIEFDDEAGLFHGEVVDTKNVVTFQGRSVDEIVQAFRDSVDDYLDFCAERGEKPDKPFSGKFVLRMNPELHHAIHLKAVKAGKSLNKWVNDTLQSA
;
A
#
# COMPACT_ATOMS: atom_id res chain seq x y z
N MET A 1 -0.28 -24.08 6.63
CA MET A 1 -1.50 -23.53 6.04
C MET A 1 -1.21 -23.00 4.65
N GLN A 2 -2.02 -23.35 3.70
CA GLN A 2 -1.82 -22.93 2.33
C GLN A 2 -2.49 -21.57 2.11
N GLU A 3 -1.75 -20.64 1.57
CA GLU A 3 -2.28 -19.32 1.26
C GLU A 3 -2.70 -19.26 -0.21
N TRP A 4 -3.88 -18.69 -0.43
CA TRP A 4 -4.43 -18.49 -1.76
C TRP A 4 -4.39 -17.03 -2.20
N SER A 5 -3.61 -16.22 -1.48
CA SER A 5 -3.47 -14.81 -1.77
C SER A 5 -2.14 -14.52 -2.47
N THR A 6 -2.16 -13.53 -3.34
CA THR A 6 -0.95 -13.05 -4.01
C THR A 6 -1.04 -11.55 -4.23
N MET A 7 0.11 -10.95 -4.48
CA MET A 7 0.24 -9.51 -4.70
C MET A 7 0.70 -9.25 -6.13
N LEU A 8 0.08 -8.27 -6.78
CA LEU A 8 0.47 -7.79 -8.09
C LEU A 8 0.88 -6.33 -7.99
N ASN A 9 1.74 -5.90 -8.90
CA ASN A 9 2.18 -4.50 -8.97
C ASN A 9 2.00 -3.96 -10.38
N TYR A 10 1.51 -2.72 -10.48
CA TYR A 10 1.34 -2.04 -11.75
C TYR A 10 1.34 -0.53 -11.52
N LYS A 11 2.21 0.18 -12.21
CA LYS A 11 2.36 1.64 -12.09
C LYS A 11 2.55 2.10 -10.64
N GLY A 12 3.20 1.28 -9.83
CA GLY A 12 3.44 1.55 -8.42
C GLY A 12 2.30 1.18 -7.48
N TYR A 13 1.17 0.72 -8.01
CA TYR A 13 0.03 0.29 -7.20
C TYR A 13 0.09 -1.21 -6.95
N THR A 14 -0.41 -1.60 -5.79
CA THR A 14 -0.40 -3.00 -5.37
C THR A 14 -1.81 -3.55 -5.35
N GLY A 15 -2.01 -4.68 -6.01
CA GLY A 15 -3.26 -5.42 -5.98
C GLY A 15 -3.11 -6.66 -5.12
N HIS A 16 -4.01 -6.84 -4.17
CA HIS A 16 -4.11 -8.05 -3.37
C HIS A 16 -5.20 -8.93 -3.94
N ILE A 17 -4.88 -10.20 -4.22
CA ILE A 17 -5.79 -11.13 -4.89
C ILE A 17 -6.00 -12.35 -4.01
N GLU A 18 -7.25 -12.77 -3.91
CA GLU A 18 -7.65 -14.01 -3.23
C GLU A 18 -8.53 -14.85 -4.15
N PHE A 19 -8.40 -16.16 -4.06
CA PHE A 19 -9.26 -17.06 -4.79
C PHE A 19 -10.49 -17.39 -3.96
N ASP A 20 -11.67 -17.19 -4.54
CA ASP A 20 -12.94 -17.57 -3.94
C ASP A 20 -13.33 -18.96 -4.48
N ASP A 21 -13.15 -19.95 -3.65
CA ASP A 21 -13.37 -21.35 -3.98
C ASP A 21 -14.84 -21.66 -4.29
N GLU A 22 -15.75 -21.03 -3.57
CA GLU A 22 -17.20 -21.24 -3.76
C GLU A 22 -17.69 -20.62 -5.06
N ALA A 23 -17.24 -19.40 -5.35
CA ALA A 23 -17.65 -18.70 -6.55
C ALA A 23 -16.84 -19.12 -7.79
N GLY A 24 -15.71 -19.78 -7.59
CA GLY A 24 -14.83 -20.19 -8.68
C GLY A 24 -14.20 -19.03 -9.41
N LEU A 25 -13.88 -17.94 -8.68
CA LEU A 25 -13.26 -16.77 -9.27
C LEU A 25 -12.29 -16.12 -8.31
N PHE A 26 -11.45 -15.24 -8.85
CA PHE A 26 -10.53 -14.44 -8.08
C PHE A 26 -11.15 -13.08 -7.75
N HIS A 27 -10.96 -12.64 -6.53
CA HIS A 27 -11.31 -11.30 -6.08
C HIS A 27 -10.04 -10.54 -5.76
N GLY A 28 -10.01 -9.27 -6.10
CA GLY A 28 -8.87 -8.43 -5.80
C GLY A 28 -9.27 -7.04 -5.34
N GLU A 29 -8.34 -6.36 -4.69
CA GLU A 29 -8.50 -4.96 -4.38
C GLU A 29 -7.15 -4.25 -4.47
N VAL A 30 -7.18 -2.99 -4.87
CA VAL A 30 -6.01 -2.12 -4.87
C VAL A 30 -5.86 -1.58 -3.45
N VAL A 31 -4.75 -1.95 -2.80
CA VAL A 31 -4.58 -1.69 -1.36
C VAL A 31 -3.95 -0.32 -1.06
N ASP A 32 -3.48 0.39 -2.08
CA ASP A 32 -2.72 1.63 -1.93
C ASP A 32 -3.57 2.89 -2.09
N THR A 33 -4.86 2.75 -2.31
CA THR A 33 -5.77 3.88 -2.51
C THR A 33 -6.68 4.09 -1.31
N LYS A 34 -7.12 5.32 -1.09
CA LYS A 34 -8.08 5.64 -0.03
C LYS A 34 -9.47 5.11 -0.35
N ASN A 35 -9.83 5.17 -1.62
CA ASN A 35 -11.10 4.64 -2.09
C ASN A 35 -10.94 3.15 -2.36
N VAL A 36 -11.99 2.40 -2.07
CA VAL A 36 -11.97 0.97 -2.34
C VAL A 36 -12.08 0.76 -3.84
N VAL A 37 -11.06 0.14 -4.42
CA VAL A 37 -11.03 -0.23 -5.84
C VAL A 37 -10.93 -1.74 -5.89
N THR A 38 -11.99 -2.39 -6.38
CA THR A 38 -12.05 -3.84 -6.45
C THR A 38 -12.11 -4.31 -7.90
N PHE A 39 -11.70 -5.53 -8.12
CA PHE A 39 -11.73 -6.16 -9.45
C PHE A 39 -11.88 -7.66 -9.27
N GLN A 40 -12.26 -8.36 -10.34
CA GLN A 40 -12.42 -9.80 -10.29
C GLN A 40 -12.13 -10.41 -11.65
N GLY A 41 -11.88 -11.71 -11.67
CA GLY A 41 -11.64 -12.47 -12.89
C GLY A 41 -11.72 -13.96 -12.60
N ARG A 42 -11.95 -14.75 -13.65
CA ARG A 42 -12.12 -16.19 -13.56
C ARG A 42 -10.87 -16.99 -13.88
N SER A 43 -9.84 -16.32 -14.36
CA SER A 43 -8.56 -16.94 -14.68
C SER A 43 -7.43 -16.02 -14.24
N VAL A 44 -6.21 -16.54 -14.25
CA VAL A 44 -5.03 -15.75 -13.93
C VAL A 44 -4.89 -14.58 -14.91
N ASP A 45 -5.07 -14.84 -16.20
CA ASP A 45 -4.96 -13.77 -17.21
C ASP A 45 -6.03 -12.72 -17.02
N GLU A 46 -7.25 -13.12 -16.73
CA GLU A 46 -8.36 -12.19 -16.50
C GLU A 46 -8.14 -11.33 -15.26
N ILE A 47 -7.68 -11.91 -14.15
CA ILE A 47 -7.50 -11.15 -12.92
C ILE A 47 -6.34 -10.17 -13.05
N VAL A 48 -5.27 -10.54 -13.74
CA VAL A 48 -4.14 -9.64 -13.99
C VAL A 48 -4.58 -8.46 -14.84
N GLN A 49 -5.33 -8.73 -15.91
CA GLN A 49 -5.83 -7.67 -16.78
C GLN A 49 -6.85 -6.79 -16.05
N ALA A 50 -7.74 -7.39 -15.26
CA ALA A 50 -8.72 -6.65 -14.47
C ALA A 50 -8.03 -5.71 -13.47
N PHE A 51 -6.96 -6.16 -12.85
CA PHE A 51 -6.16 -5.31 -11.96
C PHE A 51 -5.60 -4.10 -12.71
N ARG A 52 -4.95 -4.33 -13.85
CA ARG A 52 -4.36 -3.26 -14.66
C ARG A 52 -5.41 -2.26 -15.13
N ASP A 53 -6.55 -2.76 -15.61
CA ASP A 53 -7.65 -1.93 -16.04
C ASP A 53 -8.19 -1.07 -14.90
N SER A 54 -8.29 -1.64 -13.70
CA SER A 54 -8.76 -0.92 -12.51
C SER A 54 -7.82 0.21 -12.12
N VAL A 55 -6.52 -0.01 -12.20
CA VAL A 55 -5.52 1.03 -11.92
C VAL A 55 -5.62 2.14 -12.97
N ASP A 56 -5.68 1.77 -14.26
CA ASP A 56 -5.78 2.73 -15.34
C ASP A 56 -7.06 3.55 -15.24
N ASP A 57 -8.19 2.92 -14.96
CA ASP A 57 -9.49 3.58 -14.77
C ASP A 57 -9.44 4.55 -13.58
N TYR A 58 -8.81 4.16 -12.49
CA TYR A 58 -8.64 5.02 -11.33
C TYR A 58 -7.84 6.28 -11.69
N LEU A 59 -6.72 6.10 -12.41
CA LEU A 59 -5.88 7.21 -12.82
C LEU A 59 -6.60 8.15 -13.80
N ASP A 60 -7.35 7.58 -14.74
CA ASP A 60 -8.17 8.36 -15.69
C ASP A 60 -9.27 9.13 -14.97
N PHE A 61 -9.92 8.51 -14.00
CA PHE A 61 -10.94 9.15 -13.18
C PHE A 61 -10.39 10.36 -12.43
N CYS A 62 -9.21 10.21 -11.81
CA CYS A 62 -8.56 11.31 -11.12
C CYS A 62 -8.19 12.43 -12.08
N ALA A 63 -7.69 12.09 -13.27
CA ALA A 63 -7.32 13.09 -14.28
C ALA A 63 -8.53 13.88 -14.76
N GLU A 64 -9.65 13.21 -15.01
CA GLU A 64 -10.90 13.87 -15.46
C GLU A 64 -11.43 14.84 -14.41
N ARG A 65 -11.26 14.53 -13.14
CA ARG A 65 -11.73 15.39 -12.05
C ARG A 65 -10.70 16.44 -11.64
N GLY A 66 -9.53 16.46 -12.26
CA GLY A 66 -8.46 17.36 -11.88
C GLY A 66 -7.90 17.09 -10.49
N GLU A 67 -8.09 15.88 -9.99
CA GLU A 67 -7.60 15.45 -8.69
C GLU A 67 -6.29 14.68 -8.84
N LYS A 68 -5.42 14.81 -7.84
CA LYS A 68 -4.20 14.00 -7.82
C LYS A 68 -4.54 12.61 -7.32
N PRO A 69 -4.08 11.54 -7.99
CA PRO A 69 -4.29 10.20 -7.51
C PRO A 69 -3.50 9.97 -6.21
N ASP A 70 -3.97 9.04 -5.38
CA ASP A 70 -3.25 8.61 -4.20
C ASP A 70 -1.91 8.02 -4.61
N LYS A 71 -0.85 8.43 -3.93
CA LYS A 71 0.48 7.85 -4.19
C LYS A 71 0.63 6.61 -3.32
N PRO A 72 1.04 5.49 -3.91
CA PRO A 72 1.16 4.25 -3.16
C PRO A 72 2.09 4.35 -1.96
N PHE A 73 3.29 4.88 -2.19
CA PHE A 73 4.28 5.04 -1.12
C PHE A 73 5.00 6.36 -1.34
N SER A 74 4.53 7.38 -0.64
CA SER A 74 5.07 8.75 -0.77
C SER A 74 6.35 8.96 0.03
N GLY A 75 6.66 8.07 0.95
CA GLY A 75 7.73 8.25 1.92
C GLY A 75 7.30 9.08 3.13
N LYS A 76 6.03 9.42 3.21
CA LYS A 76 5.49 10.21 4.34
C LYS A 76 4.29 9.52 4.94
N PHE A 77 4.29 9.40 6.25
CA PHE A 77 3.10 8.98 7.00
C PHE A 77 3.20 9.50 8.43
N VAL A 78 2.05 9.59 9.09
CA VAL A 78 1.99 10.04 10.47
C VAL A 78 1.92 8.81 11.37
N LEU A 79 2.90 8.70 12.26
CA LEU A 79 2.94 7.64 13.25
C LEU A 79 2.59 8.26 14.61
N ARG A 80 1.56 7.71 15.25
CA ARG A 80 1.16 8.13 16.61
C ARG A 80 1.71 7.14 17.61
N MET A 81 2.30 7.68 18.67
CA MET A 81 2.82 6.87 19.77
C MET A 81 2.52 7.58 21.07
N ASN A 82 2.68 6.89 22.20
CA ASN A 82 2.47 7.53 23.47
C ASN A 82 3.59 8.56 23.72
N PRO A 83 3.28 9.64 24.48
CA PRO A 83 4.26 10.71 24.70
C PRO A 83 5.57 10.26 25.36
N GLU A 84 5.51 9.24 26.18
CA GLU A 84 6.69 8.70 26.87
C GLU A 84 7.66 8.06 25.89
N LEU A 85 7.15 7.29 24.93
CA LEU A 85 7.96 6.69 23.89
C LEU A 85 8.52 7.76 22.96
N HIS A 86 7.71 8.74 22.58
CA HIS A 86 8.15 9.86 21.75
C HIS A 86 9.32 10.59 22.41
N HIS A 87 9.22 10.88 23.71
CA HIS A 87 10.28 11.52 24.45
C HIS A 87 11.55 10.66 24.49
N ALA A 88 11.39 9.37 24.75
CA ALA A 88 12.53 8.45 24.82
C ALA A 88 13.31 8.37 23.51
N ILE A 89 12.61 8.25 22.38
CA ILE A 89 13.29 8.17 21.08
C ILE A 89 13.90 9.53 20.68
N HIS A 90 13.29 10.63 21.08
CA HIS A 90 13.84 11.95 20.88
C HIS A 90 15.21 12.09 21.57
N LEU A 91 15.31 11.65 22.81
CA LEU A 91 16.56 11.68 23.55
C LEU A 91 17.62 10.78 22.91
N LYS A 92 17.23 9.62 22.43
CA LYS A 92 18.15 8.71 21.71
C LYS A 92 18.69 9.36 20.43
N ALA A 93 17.83 10.05 19.70
CA ALA A 93 18.25 10.76 18.49
C ALA A 93 19.25 11.88 18.82
N VAL A 94 18.98 12.67 19.86
CA VAL A 94 19.87 13.74 20.32
C VAL A 94 21.24 13.18 20.69
N LYS A 95 21.27 12.08 21.44
CA LYS A 95 22.52 11.44 21.83
C LYS A 95 23.31 10.91 20.64
N ALA A 96 22.61 10.47 19.60
CA ALA A 96 23.23 9.98 18.38
C ALA A 96 23.66 11.10 17.42
N GLY A 97 23.33 12.35 17.73
CA GLY A 97 23.60 13.48 16.86
C GLY A 97 22.79 13.50 15.60
N LYS A 98 21.61 12.90 15.63
CA LYS A 98 20.70 12.77 14.49
C LYS A 98 19.38 13.46 14.75
N SER A 99 18.68 13.85 13.68
CA SER A 99 17.29 14.24 13.81
C SER A 99 16.45 13.02 14.20
N LEU A 100 15.31 13.24 14.80
CA LEU A 100 14.39 12.15 15.16
C LEU A 100 14.04 11.33 13.93
N ASN A 101 13.73 12.01 12.83
CA ASN A 101 13.36 11.36 11.57
C ASN A 101 14.48 10.44 11.06
N LYS A 102 15.71 10.93 11.05
CA LYS A 102 16.86 10.14 10.61
C LYS A 102 17.13 8.97 11.54
N TRP A 103 17.03 9.17 12.85
CA TRP A 103 17.22 8.11 13.82
C TRP A 103 16.22 6.98 13.64
N VAL A 104 14.93 7.34 13.44
CA VAL A 104 13.86 6.35 13.21
C VAL A 104 14.11 5.58 11.91
N ASN A 105 14.47 6.28 10.82
CA ASN A 105 14.76 5.63 9.55
C ASN A 105 15.92 4.65 9.67
N ASP A 106 17.01 5.04 10.30
CA ASP A 106 18.18 4.20 10.46
C ASP A 106 17.83 2.94 11.29
N THR A 107 17.04 3.11 12.34
CA THR A 107 16.60 2.02 13.20
C THR A 107 15.72 1.02 12.44
N LEU A 108 14.77 1.52 11.65
CA LEU A 108 13.88 0.65 10.88
C LEU A 108 14.62 -0.08 9.78
N GLN A 109 15.60 0.54 9.14
CA GLN A 109 16.42 -0.12 8.12
C GLN A 109 17.27 -1.24 8.71
N SER A 110 17.66 -1.14 9.96
CA SER A 110 18.47 -2.15 10.66
C SER A 110 17.64 -3.29 11.27
N ALA A 111 16.35 -3.13 11.28
CA ALA A 111 15.43 -4.10 11.90
C ALA A 111 15.25 -5.36 11.05
#